data_38b774c4016f988e53d343e01c5bfadb
#
_entry.id   38b774c4016f988e53d343e01c5bfadb
#
_cell.length_a   1.000
_cell.length_b   1.000
_cell.length_c   1.000
_cell.angle_alpha   90.00
_cell.angle_beta   90.00
_cell.angle_gamma   90.00
#
_symmetry.space_group_name_H-M   'P 1'
#
loop_
_entity.id
_entity.type
_entity.pdbx_description
1 polymer ?
#
loop_
_entity_poly.entity_id
_entity_poly.type
_entity_poly.pdbx_seq_one_letter_code
_entity_poly.pdbx_strand_id
1 'polypeptide(L)'
;MGKGGDPMKKLTQSEWEIMDILWGADHPLSRSEILEHPGERGWKDSSLHILINSMLEKGAIQVAGYQKTGSHYGRTFAPAFTQSQYAVSQLRSMGIGERGKNQVVKNFFSDLLEGLYLDEDTLEELEQMLKEKRGRGK
;
A
#
# COMPACT_ATOMS: atom_id res chain seq x y z
N MET A 1 -0.95 -8.55 -21.30
CA MET A 1 -0.95 -8.16 -21.07
C MET A 1 -0.77 -7.83 -20.25
N GLY A 2 -0.41 -8.29 -20.73
CA GLY A 2 0.25 -7.90 -19.79
C GLY A 2 -0.36 -6.98 -19.11
N LYS A 3 -0.93 -7.42 -18.70
CA LYS A 3 -1.65 -6.68 -17.79
C LYS A 3 -0.93 -6.35 -16.55
N GLY A 4 0.36 -6.53 -16.52
CA GLY A 4 1.12 -6.15 -15.36
C GLY A 4 0.95 -4.71 -14.99
N GLY A 5 0.33 -3.94 -15.87
CA GLY A 5 0.10 -2.55 -15.64
C GLY A 5 -1.26 -2.20 -15.07
N ASP A 6 -2.12 -3.18 -14.87
CA ASP A 6 -3.45 -2.86 -14.36
C ASP A 6 -3.35 -2.25 -12.97
N PRO A 7 -3.96 -1.09 -12.75
CA PRO A 7 -3.90 -0.47 -11.43
C PRO A 7 -4.75 -1.23 -10.43
N MET A 8 -4.31 -1.22 -9.19
CA MET A 8 -5.09 -1.73 -8.08
C MET A 8 -6.27 -0.82 -7.85
N LYS A 9 -7.36 -1.38 -7.38
CA LYS A 9 -8.55 -0.57 -7.13
C LYS A 9 -8.27 0.46 -6.05
N LYS A 10 -8.79 1.66 -6.28
CA LYS A 10 -8.58 2.76 -5.35
C LYS A 10 -9.27 2.48 -4.02
N LEU A 11 -8.57 2.75 -2.94
CA LEU A 11 -9.10 2.59 -1.60
C LEU A 11 -9.88 3.83 -1.19
N THR A 12 -10.99 3.64 -0.49
CA THR A 12 -11.67 4.76 0.14
C THR A 12 -10.84 5.21 1.34
N GLN A 13 -11.16 6.37 1.91
CA GLN A 13 -10.44 6.88 3.06
C GLN A 13 -10.49 5.90 4.24
N SER A 14 -11.66 5.32 4.52
CA SER A 14 -11.80 4.36 5.61
C SER A 14 -10.98 3.09 5.35
N GLU A 15 -11.00 2.61 4.12
CA GLU A 15 -10.21 1.44 3.74
C GLU A 15 -8.72 1.72 3.86
N TRP A 16 -8.31 2.93 3.45
CA TRP A 16 -6.91 3.31 3.55
C TRP A 16 -6.44 3.33 5.01
N GLU A 17 -7.30 3.80 5.93
CA GLU A 17 -6.97 3.81 7.34
C GLU A 17 -6.72 2.39 7.87
N ILE A 18 -7.55 1.44 7.43
CA ILE A 18 -7.37 0.04 7.83
C ILE A 18 -6.08 -0.52 7.22
N MET A 19 -5.82 -0.23 5.95
CA MET A 19 -4.58 -0.67 5.32
C MET A 19 -3.36 -0.10 6.03
N ASP A 20 -3.43 1.16 6.45
CA ASP A 20 -2.32 1.79 7.16
C ASP A 20 -2.00 1.04 8.45
N ILE A 21 -3.04 0.62 9.17
CA ILE A 21 -2.86 -0.20 10.36
C ILE A 21 -2.17 -1.53 10.01
N LEU A 22 -2.64 -2.18 8.94
CA LEU A 22 -2.09 -3.47 8.54
C LEU A 22 -0.67 -3.34 8.01
N TRP A 23 -0.39 -2.28 7.25
CA TRP A 23 0.97 -2.06 6.75
C TRP A 23 1.96 -1.79 7.89
N GLY A 24 1.48 -1.17 8.98
CA GLY A 24 2.35 -0.88 10.12
C GLY A 24 2.56 -2.05 11.05
N ALA A 25 1.79 -3.12 10.88
CA ALA A 25 1.89 -4.30 11.74
C ALA A 25 2.94 -5.26 11.16
N ASP A 26 3.61 -5.97 12.05
CA ASP A 26 4.62 -6.95 11.64
C ASP A 26 4.05 -8.36 11.55
N HIS A 27 2.72 -8.49 11.65
CA HIS A 27 2.04 -9.78 11.56
C HIS A 27 0.58 -9.53 11.15
N PRO A 28 -0.12 -10.55 10.64
CA PRO A 28 -1.54 -10.40 10.31
C PRO A 28 -2.37 -10.08 11.56
N LEU A 29 -3.40 -9.28 11.38
CA LEU A 29 -4.23 -8.82 12.50
C LEU A 29 -5.64 -9.38 12.39
N SER A 30 -6.23 -9.70 13.57
CA SER A 30 -7.63 -10.05 13.67
C SER A 30 -8.49 -8.78 13.73
N ARG A 31 -9.80 -8.96 13.57
CA ARG A 31 -10.73 -7.84 13.73
C ARG A 31 -10.54 -7.13 15.07
N SER A 32 -10.43 -7.92 16.14
CA SER A 32 -10.25 -7.35 17.47
C SER A 32 -9.01 -6.49 17.55
N GLU A 33 -7.92 -6.98 16.97
CA GLU A 33 -6.66 -6.21 16.98
C GLU A 33 -6.77 -4.92 16.20
N ILE A 34 -7.50 -4.94 15.08
CA ILE A 34 -7.73 -3.72 14.31
C ILE A 34 -8.56 -2.72 15.13
N LEU A 35 -9.60 -3.22 15.81
CA LEU A 35 -10.45 -2.37 16.65
C LEU A 35 -9.69 -1.77 17.81
N GLU A 36 -8.73 -2.50 18.36
CA GLU A 36 -7.94 -2.05 19.51
C GLU A 36 -6.79 -1.13 19.14
N HIS A 37 -6.53 -0.96 17.86
CA HIS A 37 -5.42 -0.12 17.42
C HIS A 37 -5.64 1.32 17.89
N PRO A 38 -4.63 1.93 18.52
CA PRO A 38 -4.79 3.29 19.03
C PRO A 38 -4.84 4.32 17.91
N GLY A 39 -5.41 5.47 18.20
CA GLY A 39 -5.48 6.56 17.27
C GLY A 39 -6.90 6.84 16.82
N GLU A 40 -7.06 8.01 16.20
CA GLU A 40 -8.36 8.40 15.65
C GLU A 40 -8.62 7.69 14.34
N ARG A 41 -9.90 7.44 14.09
CA ARG A 41 -10.29 6.80 12.85
C ARG A 41 -11.63 7.36 12.40
N GLY A 42 -11.86 7.33 11.09
CA GLY A 42 -13.06 7.88 10.50
C GLY A 42 -14.20 6.88 10.32
N TRP A 43 -14.04 5.65 10.84
CA TRP A 43 -15.08 4.62 10.71
C TRP A 43 -15.48 4.12 12.08
N LYS A 44 -16.71 3.61 12.16
CA LYS A 44 -17.27 3.09 13.41
C LYS A 44 -16.94 1.61 13.55
N ASP A 45 -16.85 1.15 14.80
CA ASP A 45 -16.61 -0.27 15.07
C ASP A 45 -17.61 -1.17 14.34
N SER A 46 -18.87 -0.75 14.29
CA SER A 46 -19.91 -1.54 13.65
C SER A 46 -19.76 -1.62 12.14
N SER A 47 -18.95 -0.75 11.54
CA SER A 47 -18.72 -0.74 10.09
C SER A 47 -17.54 -1.63 9.68
N LEU A 48 -16.75 -2.08 10.63
CA LEU A 48 -15.49 -2.75 10.30
C LEU A 48 -15.68 -3.98 9.42
N HIS A 49 -16.69 -4.82 9.75
CA HIS A 49 -16.88 -6.05 8.96
C HIS A 49 -17.27 -5.76 7.52
N ILE A 50 -18.03 -4.68 7.28
CA ILE A 50 -18.39 -4.26 5.94
C ILE A 50 -17.14 -3.80 5.18
N LEU A 51 -16.30 -3.03 5.86
CA LEU A 51 -15.06 -2.54 5.27
C LEU A 51 -14.12 -3.70 4.94
N ILE A 52 -13.98 -4.66 5.86
CA ILE A 52 -13.14 -5.83 5.63
C ILE A 52 -13.64 -6.61 4.43
N ASN A 53 -14.94 -6.86 4.36
CA ASN A 53 -15.52 -7.59 3.23
C ASN A 53 -15.27 -6.87 1.92
N SER A 54 -15.42 -5.55 1.91
CA SER A 54 -15.14 -4.75 0.72
C SER A 54 -13.68 -4.86 0.30
N MET A 55 -12.78 -4.83 1.28
CA MET A 55 -11.34 -4.89 0.99
C MET A 55 -10.94 -6.28 0.50
N LEU A 56 -11.57 -7.33 1.03
CA LEU A 56 -11.35 -8.70 0.52
C LEU A 56 -11.82 -8.79 -0.93
N GLU A 57 -12.97 -8.22 -1.21
CA GLU A 57 -13.54 -8.25 -2.55
C GLU A 57 -12.68 -7.49 -3.56
N LYS A 58 -12.11 -6.36 -3.14
CA LYS A 58 -11.20 -5.58 -3.96
C LYS A 58 -9.84 -6.25 -4.14
N GLY A 59 -9.55 -7.27 -3.34
CA GLY A 59 -8.23 -7.89 -3.37
C GLY A 59 -7.17 -7.09 -2.64
N ALA A 60 -7.57 -6.17 -1.76
CA ALA A 60 -6.63 -5.33 -1.03
C ALA A 60 -6.03 -6.07 0.17
N ILE A 61 -6.81 -6.97 0.76
CA ILE A 61 -6.34 -7.79 1.87
C ILE A 61 -6.69 -9.24 1.59
N GLN A 62 -6.06 -10.12 2.37
CA GLN A 62 -6.31 -11.56 2.25
C GLN A 62 -6.39 -12.14 3.65
N VAL A 63 -7.11 -13.25 3.77
CA VAL A 63 -7.15 -14.01 5.01
C VAL A 63 -5.81 -14.73 5.11
N ALA A 64 -5.05 -14.40 6.14
CA ALA A 64 -3.71 -14.96 6.32
C ALA A 64 -3.70 -16.14 7.29
N GLY A 65 -4.77 -16.32 8.06
CA GLY A 65 -4.85 -17.40 9.01
C GLY A 65 -5.99 -17.19 9.97
N TYR A 66 -5.91 -17.91 11.07
CA TYR A 66 -6.94 -17.85 12.11
C TYR A 66 -6.29 -17.73 13.47
N GLN A 67 -6.91 -16.98 14.33
CA GLN A 67 -6.42 -16.75 15.68
C GLN A 67 -7.54 -17.07 16.66
N LYS A 68 -7.19 -17.80 17.70
CA LYS A 68 -8.16 -18.14 18.73
C LYS A 68 -8.36 -16.96 19.67
N THR A 69 -9.64 -16.58 19.87
CA THR A 69 -10.01 -15.53 20.82
C THR A 69 -11.08 -16.11 21.72
N GLY A 70 -10.71 -16.41 22.97
CA GLY A 70 -11.62 -17.09 23.87
C GLY A 70 -11.93 -18.49 23.35
N SER A 71 -13.21 -18.78 23.15
CA SER A 71 -13.65 -20.08 22.64
C SER A 71 -13.85 -20.11 21.13
N HIS A 72 -13.56 -19.00 20.45
CA HIS A 72 -13.79 -18.88 19.01
C HIS A 72 -12.48 -18.65 18.27
N TYR A 73 -12.51 -18.96 16.97
CA TYR A 73 -11.41 -18.65 16.07
C TYR A 73 -11.86 -17.52 15.16
N GLY A 74 -11.04 -16.50 15.05
CA GLY A 74 -11.27 -15.39 14.14
C GLY A 74 -10.25 -15.37 13.04
N ARG A 75 -10.65 -14.87 11.87
CA ARG A 75 -9.74 -14.71 10.76
C ARG A 75 -8.71 -13.60 11.07
N THR A 76 -7.50 -13.77 10.54
CA THR A 76 -6.51 -12.71 10.56
C THR A 76 -6.29 -12.25 9.14
N PHE A 77 -5.95 -10.98 8.99
CA PHE A 77 -5.86 -10.33 7.68
C PHE A 77 -4.48 -9.72 7.48
N ALA A 78 -4.01 -9.79 6.25
CA ALA A 78 -2.75 -9.18 5.86
C ALA A 78 -2.96 -8.41 4.57
N PRO A 79 -2.15 -7.35 4.34
CA PRO A 79 -2.24 -6.65 3.07
C PRO A 79 -1.85 -7.57 1.91
N ALA A 80 -2.57 -7.45 0.81
CA ALA A 80 -2.25 -8.23 -0.39
C ALA A 80 -1.12 -7.60 -1.19
N PHE A 81 -0.77 -6.35 -0.87
CA PHE A 81 0.31 -5.62 -1.52
C PHE A 81 0.89 -4.62 -0.54
N THR A 82 2.10 -4.17 -0.83
CA THR A 82 2.77 -3.20 0.03
C THR A 82 2.24 -1.79 -0.25
N GLN A 83 2.53 -0.88 0.67
CA GLN A 83 2.15 0.52 0.50
C GLN A 83 2.80 1.11 -0.75
N SER A 84 4.07 0.80 -1.00
CA SER A 84 4.74 1.32 -2.18
C SER A 84 4.16 0.74 -3.46
N GLN A 85 3.78 -0.54 -3.46
CA GLN A 85 3.11 -1.13 -4.62
C GLN A 85 1.80 -0.42 -4.93
N TYR A 86 1.03 -0.10 -3.88
CA TYR A 86 -0.22 0.63 -4.06
C TYR A 86 0.04 2.02 -4.62
N ALA A 87 1.03 2.74 -4.06
CA ALA A 87 1.36 4.09 -4.52
C ALA A 87 1.76 4.08 -5.99
N VAL A 88 2.61 3.12 -6.39
CA VAL A 88 3.02 3.00 -7.78
C VAL A 88 1.83 2.70 -8.69
N SER A 89 0.94 1.82 -8.24
CA SER A 89 -0.27 1.50 -9.01
C SER A 89 -1.13 2.74 -9.24
N GLN A 90 -1.30 3.55 -8.19
CA GLN A 90 -2.09 4.79 -8.32
C GLN A 90 -1.42 5.80 -9.26
N LEU A 91 -0.10 5.90 -9.21
CA LEU A 91 0.63 6.77 -10.13
C LEU A 91 0.45 6.32 -11.58
N ARG A 92 0.49 5.01 -11.81
CA ARG A 92 0.25 4.48 -13.15
C ARG A 92 -1.14 4.79 -13.65
N SER A 93 -2.13 4.74 -12.76
CA SER A 93 -3.50 5.06 -13.16
C SER A 93 -3.65 6.52 -13.54
N MET A 94 -2.73 7.38 -13.11
CA MET A 94 -2.71 8.79 -13.47
C MET A 94 -1.88 9.06 -14.72
N GLY A 95 -1.33 8.01 -15.32
CA GLY A 95 -0.51 8.14 -16.51
C GLY A 95 0.96 8.43 -16.28
N ILE A 96 1.37 8.49 -15.01
CA ILE A 96 2.78 8.73 -14.70
C ILE A 96 3.56 7.46 -14.99
N GLY A 97 4.61 7.59 -15.80
CA GLY A 97 5.45 6.46 -16.21
C GLY A 97 5.07 5.88 -17.56
N GLU A 98 4.07 6.42 -18.23
CA GLU A 98 3.74 6.00 -19.58
C GLU A 98 4.85 6.38 -20.54
N ARG A 99 5.01 5.56 -21.57
CA ARG A 99 5.97 5.85 -22.62
C ARG A 99 5.66 7.21 -23.25
N GLY A 100 6.68 8.02 -23.44
CA GLY A 100 6.50 9.35 -24.00
C GLY A 100 6.20 10.43 -22.99
N LYS A 101 6.09 10.07 -21.73
CA LYS A 101 5.77 11.02 -20.65
C LYS A 101 6.98 11.26 -19.75
N ASN A 102 8.18 11.26 -20.31
CA ASN A 102 9.41 11.39 -19.52
C ASN A 102 9.51 12.72 -18.78
N GLN A 103 8.98 13.79 -19.37
CA GLN A 103 9.03 15.09 -18.68
C GLN A 103 8.15 15.08 -17.43
N VAL A 104 6.99 14.42 -17.52
CA VAL A 104 6.11 14.29 -16.35
C VAL A 104 6.81 13.52 -15.25
N VAL A 105 7.54 12.45 -15.62
CA VAL A 105 8.28 11.65 -14.64
C VAL A 105 9.35 12.49 -13.96
N LYS A 106 10.11 13.27 -14.74
CA LYS A 106 11.16 14.15 -14.17
C LYS A 106 10.55 15.17 -13.22
N ASN A 107 9.45 15.78 -13.61
CA ASN A 107 8.79 16.78 -12.78
C ASN A 107 8.28 16.14 -11.48
N PHE A 108 7.71 14.94 -11.59
CA PHE A 108 7.24 14.21 -10.41
C PHE A 108 8.37 13.98 -9.42
N PHE A 109 9.51 13.46 -9.89
CA PHE A 109 10.65 13.20 -9.01
C PHE A 109 11.22 14.48 -8.41
N SER A 110 11.26 15.55 -9.19
CA SER A 110 11.74 16.84 -8.70
C SER A 110 10.85 17.34 -7.56
N ASP A 111 9.53 17.30 -7.78
CA ASP A 111 8.58 17.75 -6.75
C ASP A 111 8.63 16.87 -5.51
N LEU A 112 8.73 15.56 -5.73
CA LEU A 112 8.80 14.61 -4.62
C LEU A 112 10.04 14.84 -3.76
N LEU A 113 11.20 15.02 -4.41
CA LEU A 113 12.46 15.19 -3.69
C LEU A 113 12.49 16.48 -2.88
N GLU A 114 11.82 17.52 -3.34
CA GLU A 114 11.75 18.77 -2.58
C GLU A 114 11.01 18.60 -1.26
N GLY A 115 10.04 17.70 -1.22
CA GLY A 115 9.22 17.50 -0.04
C GLY A 115 9.73 16.43 0.92
N LEU A 116 10.80 15.73 0.57
CA LEU A 116 11.30 14.62 1.37
C LEU A 116 12.61 14.98 2.06
N TYR A 117 12.74 14.52 3.30
CA TYR A 117 14.03 14.52 3.97
C TYR A 117 14.70 13.17 3.68
N LEU A 118 15.84 13.20 3.04
CA LEU A 118 16.59 11.98 2.74
C LEU A 118 18.02 12.13 3.27
N ASP A 119 18.47 11.13 4.00
CA ASP A 119 19.84 11.14 4.51
C ASP A 119 20.80 10.71 3.41
N GLU A 120 22.08 10.84 3.70
CA GLU A 120 23.12 10.59 2.70
C GLU A 120 23.14 9.12 2.26
N ASP A 121 22.94 8.21 3.21
CA ASP A 121 22.91 6.78 2.87
C ASP A 121 21.77 6.45 1.92
N THR A 122 20.59 7.01 2.18
CA THR A 122 19.43 6.79 1.31
C THR A 122 19.67 7.37 -0.09
N LEU A 123 20.29 8.56 -0.16
CA LEU A 123 20.60 9.17 -1.45
C LEU A 123 21.56 8.29 -2.25
N GLU A 124 22.58 7.73 -1.57
CA GLU A 124 23.53 6.85 -2.25
C GLU A 124 22.84 5.59 -2.78
N GLU A 125 21.92 5.03 -1.98
CA GLU A 125 21.18 3.85 -2.42
C GLU A 125 20.29 4.16 -3.61
N LEU A 126 19.65 5.32 -3.62
CA LEU A 126 18.81 5.73 -4.75
C LEU A 126 19.65 5.92 -6.00
N GLU A 127 20.83 6.53 -5.85
CA GLU A 127 21.76 6.67 -6.98
C GLU A 127 22.15 5.32 -7.56
N GLN A 128 22.41 4.36 -6.67
CA GLN A 128 22.79 3.01 -7.11
C GLN A 128 21.63 2.33 -7.86
N MET A 129 20.40 2.51 -7.37
CA MET A 129 19.23 1.98 -8.07
C MET A 129 19.10 2.53 -9.47
N LEU A 130 19.36 3.83 -9.63
CA LEU A 130 19.28 4.47 -10.93
C LEU A 130 20.34 3.92 -11.87
N LYS A 131 21.56 3.70 -11.36
CA LYS A 131 22.64 3.13 -12.16
C LYS A 131 22.30 1.72 -12.62
N GLU A 132 21.73 0.92 -11.71
CA GLU A 132 21.33 -0.45 -12.03
C GLU A 132 20.23 -0.47 -13.08
N LYS A 133 19.28 0.43 -12.94
CA LYS A 133 18.19 0.54 -13.92
C LYS A 133 18.74 0.87 -15.31
N ARG A 134 19.69 1.80 -15.39
CA ARG A 134 20.31 2.19 -16.65
C ARG A 134 21.05 1.01 -17.27
N GLY A 135 21.76 0.24 -16.43
CA GLY A 135 22.50 -0.94 -16.91
C GLY A 135 21.58 -1.99 -17.47
N ARG A 136 20.45 -2.23 -16.80
CA ARG A 136 19.49 -3.23 -17.27
C ARG A 136 18.78 -2.79 -18.55
N GLY A 137 18.70 -1.49 -18.78
CA GLY A 137 18.01 -0.95 -19.94
C GLY A 137 18.78 -1.03 -21.23
N LYS A 138 20.04 -1.52 -21.21
CA LYS A 138 20.87 -1.61 -22.40
C LYS A 138 20.69 -2.93 -23.16
#